data_7e66875669b5f7b4a73f83deb8dd0c7c
#
_entry.id   7e66875669b5f7b4a73f83deb8dd0c7c
#
_cell.length_a   1.000
_cell.length_b   1.000
_cell.length_c   1.000
_cell.angle_alpha   90.00
_cell.angle_beta   90.00
_cell.angle_gamma   90.00
#
_symmetry.space_group_name_H-M   'P 1'
#
loop_
_entity.id
_entity.type
_entity.pdbx_description
1 polymer ?
#
loop_
_entity_poly.entity_id
_entity_poly.type
_entity_poly.pdbx_seq_one_letter_code
_entity_poly.pdbx_strand_id
1 'polypeptide(L)'
;MIFSNTLIYWYLKNNRELPWRKTKNPYFIWLSEIMLQQTRVAQGLAYYLKFTEKFPTVFDLAKADESTVLKMWQGLGYYSRARNLHFTAKHIANELNGEFPSTYKEIIKLKGIGDYTASAIASICFKEAAAVVDGNVYRVLSRYYGIKTPINSSAGIREFKALAQTLIDKTQPGNYNQALMDFGALHCKPQNPLCETCPFADSCVALEKSLTKELPVKEKKIKVRNRYFNFLVIKTNDNKTVLSERKGKGIWQGLYQFPLIESNKIINKNELISSEEFINLFPYQTTISLFNKKEIIHKLSHQHLYTQFWIVETKNFSKTNINWSEIEKFPVPVLIANFLETFLTKK
;
A
#
# COMPACT_ATOMS: atom_id res chain seq x y z
N MET A 1 -30.07 13.26 -10.61
CA MET A 1 -29.58 13.92 -11.86
C MET A 1 -28.81 15.21 -11.58
N ILE A 2 -29.28 16.15 -10.75
CA ILE A 2 -28.56 17.43 -10.50
C ILE A 2 -27.16 17.20 -9.90
N PHE A 3 -27.03 16.36 -8.86
CA PHE A 3 -25.74 16.09 -8.21
C PHE A 3 -24.69 15.53 -9.17
N SER A 4 -25.01 14.49 -9.93
CA SER A 4 -24.07 13.85 -10.89
C SER A 4 -23.66 14.81 -12.01
N ASN A 5 -24.58 15.57 -12.59
CA ASN A 5 -24.25 16.52 -13.65
C ASN A 5 -23.34 17.65 -13.16
N THR A 6 -23.63 18.23 -12.00
CA THR A 6 -22.80 19.28 -11.37
C THR A 6 -21.39 18.74 -11.07
N LEU A 7 -21.30 17.51 -10.55
CA LEU A 7 -20.04 16.86 -10.23
C LEU A 7 -19.17 16.60 -11.47
N ILE A 8 -19.78 16.07 -12.53
CA ILE A 8 -19.08 15.80 -13.80
C ILE A 8 -18.63 17.12 -14.45
N TYR A 9 -19.50 18.14 -14.46
CA TYR A 9 -19.11 19.46 -14.96
C TYR A 9 -17.91 20.05 -14.22
N TRP A 10 -17.92 19.96 -12.89
CA TRP A 10 -16.76 20.38 -12.08
C TRP A 10 -15.51 19.57 -12.45
N TYR A 11 -15.64 18.27 -12.60
CA TYR A 11 -14.52 17.37 -12.92
C TYR A 11 -13.89 17.70 -14.28
N LEU A 12 -14.66 17.95 -15.29
CA LEU A 12 -14.16 18.28 -16.62
C LEU A 12 -13.26 19.54 -16.62
N LYS A 13 -13.48 20.44 -15.65
CA LYS A 13 -12.67 21.67 -15.48
C LYS A 13 -11.48 21.52 -14.51
N ASN A 14 -11.50 20.54 -13.61
CA ASN A 14 -10.59 20.47 -12.48
C ASN A 14 -9.87 19.13 -12.36
N ASN A 15 -10.04 18.21 -13.33
CA ASN A 15 -9.43 16.88 -13.23
C ASN A 15 -7.90 16.96 -13.25
N ARG A 16 -7.26 16.02 -12.52
CA ARG A 16 -5.80 15.90 -12.50
C ARG A 16 -5.32 15.19 -13.77
N GLU A 17 -4.27 15.72 -14.40
CA GLU A 17 -3.59 15.01 -15.49
C GLU A 17 -2.73 13.88 -14.95
N LEU A 18 -3.23 12.64 -15.10
CA LEU A 18 -2.56 11.44 -14.64
C LEU A 18 -2.42 10.44 -15.79
N PRO A 19 -1.28 9.72 -15.94
CA PRO A 19 -1.04 8.84 -17.08
C PRO A 19 -2.15 7.79 -17.26
N TRP A 20 -2.61 7.18 -16.17
CA TRP A 20 -3.68 6.18 -16.19
C TRP A 20 -5.07 6.73 -16.54
N ARG A 21 -5.25 8.04 -16.63
CA ARG A 21 -6.50 8.67 -17.11
C ARG A 21 -6.54 8.87 -18.60
N LYS A 22 -5.38 8.75 -19.27
CA LYS A 22 -5.25 8.87 -20.73
C LYS A 22 -5.51 7.54 -21.46
N THR A 23 -5.85 6.49 -20.75
CA THR A 23 -6.09 5.15 -21.29
C THR A 23 -7.37 4.52 -20.75
N LYS A 24 -7.92 3.56 -21.49
CA LYS A 24 -9.00 2.66 -21.06
C LYS A 24 -8.51 1.20 -20.96
N ASN A 25 -7.23 0.95 -21.19
CA ASN A 25 -6.67 -0.38 -21.07
C ASN A 25 -6.75 -0.85 -19.61
N PRO A 26 -7.43 -1.97 -19.32
CA PRO A 26 -7.68 -2.43 -17.95
C PRO A 26 -6.38 -2.80 -17.21
N TYR A 27 -5.34 -3.23 -17.90
CA TYR A 27 -4.04 -3.51 -17.28
C TYR A 27 -3.45 -2.26 -16.60
N PHE A 28 -3.41 -1.14 -17.31
CA PHE A 28 -2.86 0.11 -16.77
C PHE A 28 -3.74 0.73 -15.69
N ILE A 29 -5.06 0.65 -15.84
CA ILE A 29 -6.00 1.09 -14.81
C ILE A 29 -5.83 0.23 -13.54
N TRP A 30 -5.79 -1.09 -13.69
CA TRP A 30 -5.58 -2.01 -12.56
C TRP A 30 -4.26 -1.75 -11.84
N LEU A 31 -3.13 -1.57 -12.54
CA LEU A 31 -1.85 -1.20 -11.94
C LEU A 31 -1.98 0.06 -11.08
N SER A 32 -2.58 1.11 -11.63
CA SER A 32 -2.75 2.37 -10.90
C SER A 32 -3.63 2.20 -9.66
N GLU A 33 -4.74 1.49 -9.76
CA GLU A 33 -5.67 1.27 -8.65
C GLU A 33 -5.02 0.48 -7.50
N ILE A 34 -4.22 -0.55 -7.81
CA ILE A 34 -3.51 -1.32 -6.79
C ILE A 34 -2.38 -0.50 -6.16
N MET A 35 -1.62 0.27 -6.94
CA MET A 35 -0.52 1.08 -6.43
C MET A 35 -0.99 2.23 -5.54
N LEU A 36 -2.14 2.81 -5.87
CA LEU A 36 -2.71 3.95 -5.13
C LEU A 36 -3.46 3.55 -3.85
N GLN A 37 -3.70 2.26 -3.60
CA GLN A 37 -4.27 1.82 -2.32
C GLN A 37 -3.37 2.28 -1.16
N GLN A 38 -3.88 3.18 -0.30
CA GLN A 38 -3.15 3.74 0.85
C GLN A 38 -1.81 4.41 0.48
N THR A 39 -1.64 4.86 -0.77
CA THR A 39 -0.44 5.53 -1.27
C THR A 39 -0.83 6.90 -1.85
N ARG A 40 -0.06 7.93 -1.57
CA ARG A 40 -0.29 9.26 -2.15
C ARG A 40 0.02 9.24 -3.65
N VAL A 41 -0.76 9.98 -4.45
CA VAL A 41 -0.61 10.01 -5.92
C VAL A 41 0.82 10.38 -6.34
N ALA A 42 1.44 11.38 -5.73
CA ALA A 42 2.82 11.78 -6.06
C ALA A 42 3.83 10.64 -5.87
N GLN A 43 3.68 9.84 -4.80
CA GLN A 43 4.51 8.66 -4.58
C GLN A 43 4.18 7.53 -5.57
N GLY A 44 2.89 7.23 -5.74
CA GLY A 44 2.44 6.14 -6.63
C GLY A 44 2.79 6.37 -8.09
N LEU A 45 2.79 7.63 -8.56
CA LEU A 45 3.12 7.97 -9.94
C LEU A 45 4.51 7.50 -10.36
N ALA A 46 5.53 7.73 -9.54
CA ALA A 46 6.90 7.30 -9.85
C ALA A 46 7.01 5.77 -9.99
N TYR A 47 6.30 5.02 -9.14
CA TYR A 47 6.25 3.56 -9.24
C TYR A 47 5.47 3.09 -10.45
N TYR A 48 4.34 3.71 -10.73
CA TYR A 48 3.52 3.39 -11.91
C TYR A 48 4.35 3.52 -13.20
N LEU A 49 5.05 4.61 -13.39
CA LEU A 49 5.87 4.85 -14.57
C LEU A 49 6.97 3.78 -14.71
N LYS A 50 7.70 3.48 -13.63
CA LYS A 50 8.72 2.42 -13.63
C LYS A 50 8.14 1.04 -13.94
N PHE A 51 6.96 0.73 -13.41
CA PHE A 51 6.29 -0.56 -13.65
C PHE A 51 5.80 -0.69 -15.09
N THR A 52 5.20 0.36 -15.64
CA THR A 52 4.70 0.33 -17.03
C THR A 52 5.82 0.32 -18.06
N GLU A 53 6.97 0.90 -17.73
CA GLU A 53 8.20 0.79 -18.54
C GLU A 53 8.77 -0.63 -18.50
N LYS A 54 8.91 -1.21 -17.31
CA LYS A 54 9.52 -2.54 -17.12
C LYS A 54 8.60 -3.68 -17.54
N PHE A 55 7.29 -3.52 -17.33
CA PHE A 55 6.25 -4.49 -17.63
C PHE A 55 5.16 -3.85 -18.48
N PRO A 56 5.40 -3.62 -19.79
CA PRO A 56 4.45 -2.93 -20.68
C PRO A 56 3.17 -3.73 -20.92
N THR A 57 3.17 -5.02 -20.69
CA THR A 57 2.00 -5.90 -20.80
C THR A 57 1.81 -6.77 -19.55
N VAL A 58 0.60 -7.33 -19.42
CA VAL A 58 0.31 -8.32 -18.36
C VAL A 58 1.18 -9.57 -18.49
N PHE A 59 1.58 -9.92 -19.71
CA PHE A 59 2.47 -11.06 -19.98
C PHE A 59 3.89 -10.81 -19.45
N ASP A 60 4.41 -9.58 -19.60
CA ASP A 60 5.73 -9.22 -19.09
C ASP A 60 5.74 -9.26 -17.55
N LEU A 61 4.69 -8.77 -16.92
CA LEU A 61 4.53 -8.85 -15.47
C LEU A 61 4.40 -10.32 -15.01
N ALA A 62 3.64 -11.13 -15.73
CA ALA A 62 3.44 -12.56 -15.40
C ALA A 62 4.70 -13.39 -15.50
N LYS A 63 5.57 -13.11 -16.48
CA LYS A 63 6.84 -13.82 -16.72
C LYS A 63 7.93 -13.42 -15.72
N ALA A 64 7.81 -12.28 -15.06
CA ALA A 64 8.81 -11.81 -14.12
C ALA A 64 8.92 -12.72 -12.89
N ASP A 65 10.10 -12.77 -12.27
CA ASP A 65 10.27 -13.41 -10.97
C ASP A 65 9.59 -12.55 -9.88
N GLU A 66 8.98 -13.21 -8.90
CA GLU A 66 8.34 -12.51 -7.78
C GLU A 66 9.30 -11.57 -7.04
N SER A 67 10.57 -11.99 -6.90
CA SER A 67 11.63 -11.18 -6.28
C SER A 67 11.87 -9.87 -7.03
N THR A 68 11.85 -9.90 -8.36
CA THR A 68 11.97 -8.70 -9.22
C THR A 68 10.78 -7.76 -9.02
N VAL A 69 9.55 -8.30 -9.01
CA VAL A 69 8.35 -7.52 -8.76
C VAL A 69 8.37 -6.88 -7.36
N LEU A 70 8.75 -7.64 -6.33
CA LEU A 70 8.87 -7.15 -4.97
C LEU A 70 10.00 -6.10 -4.83
N LYS A 71 11.11 -6.27 -5.55
CA LYS A 71 12.20 -5.29 -5.57
C LYS A 71 11.75 -3.97 -6.17
N MET A 72 11.03 -3.99 -7.28
CA MET A 72 10.46 -2.78 -7.89
C MET A 72 9.37 -2.12 -7.03
N TRP A 73 8.71 -2.91 -6.16
CA TRP A 73 7.69 -2.41 -5.22
C TRP A 73 8.28 -1.85 -3.93
N GLN A 74 9.59 -2.02 -3.72
CA GLN A 74 10.26 -1.64 -2.47
C GLN A 74 10.05 -0.15 -2.15
N GLY A 75 9.50 0.14 -0.96
CA GLY A 75 9.16 1.49 -0.52
C GLY A 75 7.68 1.87 -0.62
N LEU A 76 6.86 1.19 -1.45
CA LEU A 76 5.42 1.44 -1.50
C LEU A 76 4.65 0.90 -0.28
N GLY A 77 5.21 -0.09 0.41
CA GLY A 77 4.55 -0.76 1.52
C GLY A 77 3.42 -1.72 1.10
N TYR A 78 2.82 -2.39 2.10
CA TYR A 78 1.72 -3.36 1.85
C TYR A 78 2.04 -4.34 0.73
N TYR A 79 3.16 -5.05 0.84
CA TYR A 79 3.72 -5.95 -0.18
C TYR A 79 2.80 -7.09 -0.61
N SER A 80 1.78 -7.41 0.18
CA SER A 80 0.71 -8.34 -0.24
C SER A 80 0.01 -7.86 -1.51
N ARG A 81 -0.05 -6.54 -1.77
CA ARG A 81 -0.58 -5.99 -3.02
C ARG A 81 0.27 -6.43 -4.21
N ALA A 82 1.61 -6.31 -4.11
CA ALA A 82 2.53 -6.72 -5.17
C ALA A 82 2.44 -8.22 -5.45
N ARG A 83 2.39 -9.05 -4.40
CA ARG A 83 2.23 -10.50 -4.57
C ARG A 83 0.89 -10.87 -5.20
N ASN A 84 -0.19 -10.26 -4.75
CA ASN A 84 -1.51 -10.50 -5.35
C ASN A 84 -1.57 -9.98 -6.79
N LEU A 85 -0.97 -8.82 -7.07
CA LEU A 85 -0.84 -8.27 -8.42
C LEU A 85 -0.12 -9.26 -9.33
N HIS A 86 1.02 -9.78 -8.91
CA HIS A 86 1.81 -10.75 -9.67
C HIS A 86 1.07 -12.08 -9.87
N PHE A 87 0.43 -12.59 -8.81
CA PHE A 87 -0.40 -13.79 -8.92
C PHE A 87 -1.54 -13.61 -9.94
N THR A 88 -2.23 -12.48 -9.87
CA THR A 88 -3.35 -12.18 -10.78
C THR A 88 -2.86 -11.91 -12.20
N ALA A 89 -1.68 -11.30 -12.38
CA ALA A 89 -1.06 -11.18 -13.71
C ALA A 89 -0.82 -12.55 -14.35
N LYS A 90 -0.29 -13.52 -13.60
CA LYS A 90 -0.11 -14.91 -14.07
C LYS A 90 -1.45 -15.56 -14.44
N HIS A 91 -2.48 -15.39 -13.63
CA HIS A 91 -3.80 -15.92 -13.94
C HIS A 91 -4.38 -15.30 -15.21
N ILE A 92 -4.31 -13.98 -15.37
CA ILE A 92 -4.81 -13.31 -16.58
C ILE A 92 -4.01 -13.73 -17.82
N ALA A 93 -2.69 -13.82 -17.72
CA ALA A 93 -1.84 -14.21 -18.84
C ALA A 93 -2.04 -15.66 -19.27
N ASN A 94 -2.13 -16.60 -18.32
CA ASN A 94 -2.09 -18.03 -18.61
C ASN A 94 -3.48 -18.66 -18.79
N GLU A 95 -4.49 -18.17 -18.00
CA GLU A 95 -5.82 -18.77 -17.99
C GLU A 95 -6.85 -17.94 -18.81
N LEU A 96 -6.57 -16.64 -18.98
CA LEU A 96 -7.46 -15.74 -19.69
C LEU A 96 -6.83 -15.16 -20.97
N ASN A 97 -5.75 -15.73 -21.47
CA ASN A 97 -5.03 -15.30 -22.67
C ASN A 97 -4.69 -13.80 -22.72
N GLY A 98 -4.44 -13.19 -21.56
CA GLY A 98 -4.16 -11.76 -21.42
C GLY A 98 -5.40 -10.85 -21.39
N GLU A 99 -6.59 -11.40 -21.52
CA GLU A 99 -7.84 -10.64 -21.51
C GLU A 99 -8.39 -10.43 -20.11
N PHE A 100 -8.67 -9.19 -19.75
CA PHE A 100 -9.32 -8.87 -18.49
C PHE A 100 -10.81 -9.19 -18.56
N PRO A 101 -11.40 -9.78 -17.49
CA PRO A 101 -12.85 -9.88 -17.38
C PRO A 101 -13.48 -8.50 -17.48
N SER A 102 -14.64 -8.42 -18.14
CA SER A 102 -15.30 -7.14 -18.48
C SER A 102 -16.40 -6.72 -17.51
N THR A 103 -16.82 -7.61 -16.60
CA THR A 103 -17.88 -7.32 -15.64
C THR A 103 -17.36 -7.19 -14.21
N TYR A 104 -18.00 -6.33 -13.42
CA TYR A 104 -17.71 -6.23 -11.98
C TYR A 104 -17.75 -7.60 -11.28
N LYS A 105 -18.75 -8.42 -11.62
CA LYS A 105 -18.96 -9.75 -11.02
C LYS A 105 -17.81 -10.72 -11.28
N GLU A 106 -17.12 -10.59 -12.38
CA GLU A 106 -15.95 -11.41 -12.73
C GLU A 106 -14.65 -10.80 -12.19
N ILE A 107 -14.49 -9.48 -12.34
CA ILE A 107 -13.29 -8.75 -11.90
C ILE A 107 -13.06 -8.93 -10.40
N ILE A 108 -14.13 -8.89 -9.57
CA ILE A 108 -14.02 -9.02 -8.11
C ILE A 108 -13.54 -10.41 -7.67
N LYS A 109 -13.61 -11.42 -8.51
CA LYS A 109 -13.10 -12.78 -8.22
C LYS A 109 -11.57 -12.87 -8.33
N LEU A 110 -10.93 -11.92 -9.00
CA LEU A 110 -9.49 -11.89 -9.16
C LEU A 110 -8.80 -11.61 -7.81
N LYS A 111 -7.73 -12.34 -7.54
CA LYS A 111 -7.03 -12.26 -6.26
C LYS A 111 -6.46 -10.86 -6.01
N GLY A 112 -6.76 -10.31 -4.83
CA GLY A 112 -6.30 -8.97 -4.43
C GLY A 112 -7.13 -7.82 -4.99
N ILE A 113 -8.21 -8.11 -5.71
CA ILE A 113 -9.19 -7.13 -6.17
C ILE A 113 -10.39 -7.13 -5.23
N GLY A 114 -10.61 -5.99 -4.55
CA GLY A 114 -11.77 -5.76 -3.72
C GLY A 114 -12.87 -4.98 -4.45
N ASP A 115 -13.99 -4.74 -3.76
CA ASP A 115 -15.16 -4.02 -4.29
C ASP A 115 -14.79 -2.68 -4.97
N TYR A 116 -13.98 -1.87 -4.32
CA TYR A 116 -13.52 -0.59 -4.86
C TYR A 116 -12.79 -0.76 -6.21
N THR A 117 -11.75 -1.62 -6.23
CA THR A 117 -10.92 -1.82 -7.43
C THR A 117 -11.74 -2.45 -8.57
N ALA A 118 -12.62 -3.40 -8.26
CA ALA A 118 -13.50 -4.01 -9.25
C ALA A 118 -14.46 -2.97 -9.84
N SER A 119 -15.08 -2.13 -9.02
CA SER A 119 -15.98 -1.05 -9.47
C SER A 119 -15.24 -0.02 -10.33
N ALA A 120 -14.01 0.34 -9.97
CA ALA A 120 -13.19 1.28 -10.73
C ALA A 120 -12.87 0.72 -12.13
N ILE A 121 -12.34 -0.50 -12.21
CA ILE A 121 -12.02 -1.13 -13.50
C ILE A 121 -13.28 -1.31 -14.36
N ALA A 122 -14.36 -1.87 -13.81
CA ALA A 122 -15.60 -2.09 -14.51
C ALA A 122 -16.19 -0.79 -15.10
N SER A 123 -16.20 0.28 -14.31
CA SER A 123 -16.77 1.55 -14.75
C SER A 123 -15.87 2.32 -15.72
N ILE A 124 -14.55 2.34 -15.48
CA ILE A 124 -13.61 3.12 -16.31
C ILE A 124 -13.32 2.43 -17.64
N CYS A 125 -13.09 1.12 -17.62
CA CYS A 125 -12.68 0.36 -18.81
C CYS A 125 -13.88 -0.13 -19.63
N PHE A 126 -14.94 -0.59 -18.95
CA PHE A 126 -16.04 -1.33 -19.58
C PHE A 126 -17.39 -0.61 -19.49
N LYS A 127 -17.43 0.60 -18.95
CA LYS A 127 -18.65 1.43 -18.82
C LYS A 127 -19.78 0.77 -18.01
N GLU A 128 -19.47 -0.21 -17.17
CA GLU A 128 -20.45 -0.79 -16.26
C GLU A 128 -20.77 0.21 -15.14
N ALA A 129 -22.05 0.39 -14.84
CA ALA A 129 -22.49 1.32 -13.81
C ALA A 129 -22.26 0.76 -12.39
N ALA A 130 -20.99 0.58 -12.02
CA ALA A 130 -20.52 0.11 -10.72
C ALA A 130 -19.94 1.29 -9.94
N ALA A 131 -20.57 1.67 -8.83
CA ALA A 131 -20.15 2.82 -8.04
C ALA A 131 -18.93 2.50 -7.17
N VAL A 132 -17.93 3.39 -7.15
CA VAL A 132 -16.78 3.32 -6.22
C VAL A 132 -17.12 3.97 -4.88
N VAL A 133 -16.61 3.42 -3.78
CA VAL A 133 -16.69 4.05 -2.46
C VAL A 133 -15.32 3.94 -1.78
N ASP A 134 -14.57 5.03 -1.79
CA ASP A 134 -13.30 5.19 -1.08
C ASP A 134 -13.42 6.22 0.05
N GLY A 135 -12.31 6.53 0.72
CA GLY A 135 -12.29 7.54 1.78
C GLY A 135 -12.72 8.94 1.33
N ASN A 136 -12.54 9.30 0.07
CA ASN A 136 -12.99 10.57 -0.50
C ASN A 136 -14.49 10.56 -0.73
N VAL A 137 -15.00 9.48 -1.34
CA VAL A 137 -16.43 9.27 -1.59
C VAL A 137 -17.23 9.25 -0.29
N TYR A 138 -16.77 8.48 0.73
CA TYR A 138 -17.38 8.50 2.06
C TYR A 138 -17.51 9.91 2.61
N ARG A 139 -16.45 10.71 2.51
CA ARG A 139 -16.45 12.09 3.03
C ARG A 139 -17.41 13.01 2.29
N VAL A 140 -17.39 12.96 0.95
CA VAL A 140 -18.27 13.80 0.13
C VAL A 140 -19.73 13.45 0.39
N LEU A 141 -20.10 12.19 0.31
CA LEU A 141 -21.49 11.75 0.52
C LEU A 141 -21.95 11.98 1.95
N SER A 142 -21.11 11.68 2.95
CA SER A 142 -21.42 11.94 4.35
C SER A 142 -21.72 13.40 4.60
N ARG A 143 -20.89 14.31 4.07
CA ARG A 143 -21.09 15.76 4.23
C ARG A 143 -22.29 16.29 3.44
N TYR A 144 -22.40 15.91 2.18
CA TYR A 144 -23.48 16.42 1.32
C TYR A 144 -24.84 15.99 1.82
N TYR A 145 -25.03 14.74 2.21
CA TYR A 145 -26.30 14.20 2.72
C TYR A 145 -26.46 14.25 4.24
N GLY A 146 -25.44 14.69 5.00
CA GLY A 146 -25.50 14.75 6.46
C GLY A 146 -25.49 13.39 7.15
N ILE A 147 -24.95 12.34 6.52
CA ILE A 147 -24.97 10.96 7.02
C ILE A 147 -23.99 10.80 8.18
N LYS A 148 -24.51 10.38 9.35
CA LYS A 148 -23.74 10.19 10.60
C LYS A 148 -23.39 8.73 10.88
N THR A 149 -23.86 7.78 10.09
CA THR A 149 -23.52 6.36 10.23
C THR A 149 -22.00 6.20 10.07
N PRO A 150 -21.31 5.52 11.02
CA PRO A 150 -19.86 5.36 10.94
C PRO A 150 -19.43 4.62 9.66
N ILE A 151 -18.56 5.23 8.88
CA ILE A 151 -18.15 4.71 7.55
C ILE A 151 -17.36 3.41 7.62
N ASN A 152 -16.86 3.01 8.77
CA ASN A 152 -16.11 1.78 9.00
C ASN A 152 -16.94 0.71 9.74
N SER A 153 -18.24 0.95 9.97
CA SER A 153 -19.20 -0.07 10.42
C SER A 153 -19.77 -0.86 9.23
N SER A 154 -20.24 -2.08 9.48
CA SER A 154 -20.89 -2.89 8.44
C SER A 154 -22.17 -2.22 7.90
N ALA A 155 -22.89 -1.49 8.75
CA ALA A 155 -24.07 -0.72 8.34
C ALA A 155 -23.67 0.44 7.41
N GLY A 156 -22.66 1.24 7.80
CA GLY A 156 -22.18 2.34 6.98
C GLY A 156 -21.65 1.89 5.62
N ILE A 157 -20.87 0.82 5.58
CA ILE A 157 -20.36 0.27 4.29
C ILE A 157 -21.53 -0.03 3.34
N ARG A 158 -22.59 -0.69 3.83
CA ARG A 158 -23.78 -1.00 3.00
C ARG A 158 -24.54 0.24 2.59
N GLU A 159 -24.79 1.16 3.52
CA GLU A 159 -25.55 2.40 3.28
C GLU A 159 -24.87 3.26 2.22
N PHE A 160 -23.59 3.55 2.39
CA PHE A 160 -22.85 4.38 1.44
C PHE A 160 -22.68 3.71 0.08
N LYS A 161 -22.53 2.38 0.02
CA LYS A 161 -22.47 1.67 -1.27
C LYS A 161 -23.81 1.73 -1.99
N ALA A 162 -24.92 1.52 -1.29
CA ALA A 162 -26.25 1.63 -1.86
C ALA A 162 -26.52 3.06 -2.37
N LEU A 163 -26.21 4.08 -1.57
CA LEU A 163 -26.36 5.48 -1.97
C LEU A 163 -25.50 5.80 -3.20
N ALA A 164 -24.23 5.46 -3.19
CA ALA A 164 -23.35 5.70 -4.33
C ALA A 164 -23.87 5.04 -5.61
N GLN A 165 -24.43 3.83 -5.48
CA GLN A 165 -25.00 3.08 -6.61
C GLN A 165 -26.28 3.73 -7.17
N THR A 166 -27.07 4.42 -6.33
CA THR A 166 -28.24 5.17 -6.82
C THR A 166 -27.87 6.47 -7.53
N LEU A 167 -26.73 7.05 -7.18
CA LEU A 167 -26.26 8.34 -7.67
C LEU A 167 -25.41 8.25 -8.93
N ILE A 168 -24.90 7.07 -9.28
CA ILE A 168 -23.98 6.90 -10.40
C ILE A 168 -24.63 7.29 -11.73
N ASP A 169 -23.87 8.03 -12.54
CA ASP A 169 -24.27 8.32 -13.91
C ASP A 169 -24.09 7.07 -14.76
N LYS A 170 -25.20 6.52 -15.28
CA LYS A 170 -25.20 5.29 -16.07
C LYS A 170 -24.64 5.47 -17.48
N THR A 171 -24.55 6.70 -17.97
CA THR A 171 -24.04 7.00 -19.32
C THR A 171 -22.52 7.17 -19.32
N GLN A 172 -21.95 7.68 -18.23
CA GLN A 172 -20.52 7.91 -18.07
C GLN A 172 -20.02 7.52 -16.66
N PRO A 173 -20.21 6.27 -16.26
CA PRO A 173 -19.96 5.84 -14.88
C PRO A 173 -18.49 6.01 -14.45
N GLY A 174 -17.54 5.81 -15.38
CA GLY A 174 -16.11 6.00 -15.10
C GLY A 174 -15.78 7.47 -14.79
N ASN A 175 -16.32 8.41 -15.58
CA ASN A 175 -16.13 9.85 -15.32
C ASN A 175 -16.77 10.26 -13.99
N TYR A 176 -17.98 9.77 -13.70
CA TYR A 176 -18.65 10.04 -12.42
C TYR A 176 -17.82 9.56 -11.22
N ASN A 177 -17.34 8.33 -11.26
CA ASN A 177 -16.53 7.78 -10.19
C ASN A 177 -15.22 8.57 -9.99
N GLN A 178 -14.52 8.90 -11.07
CA GLN A 178 -13.31 9.73 -11.02
C GLN A 178 -13.61 11.14 -10.51
N ALA A 179 -14.73 11.72 -10.93
CA ALA A 179 -15.17 13.03 -10.48
C ALA A 179 -15.41 13.07 -8.97
N LEU A 180 -16.09 12.08 -8.41
CA LEU A 180 -16.40 12.01 -6.99
C LEU A 180 -15.14 11.83 -6.13
N MET A 181 -14.21 11.00 -6.59
CA MET A 181 -12.90 10.85 -5.93
C MET A 181 -12.06 12.13 -5.99
N ASP A 182 -11.98 12.79 -7.15
CA ASP A 182 -11.21 14.04 -7.30
C ASP A 182 -11.84 15.19 -6.54
N PHE A 183 -13.16 15.30 -6.55
CA PHE A 183 -13.85 16.31 -5.77
C PHE A 183 -13.54 16.17 -4.27
N GLY A 184 -13.54 14.94 -3.77
CA GLY A 184 -13.12 14.68 -2.40
C GLY A 184 -11.65 15.01 -2.13
N ALA A 185 -10.76 14.71 -3.07
CA ALA A 185 -9.33 14.94 -2.90
C ALA A 185 -8.91 16.40 -3.03
N LEU A 186 -9.52 17.17 -3.94
CA LEU A 186 -9.11 18.52 -4.30
C LEU A 186 -9.98 19.60 -3.67
N HIS A 187 -11.29 19.39 -3.56
CA HIS A 187 -12.27 20.39 -3.15
C HIS A 187 -12.83 20.13 -1.75
N CYS A 188 -13.57 19.04 -1.56
CA CYS A 188 -14.10 18.63 -0.26
C CYS A 188 -13.05 17.91 0.59
N LYS A 189 -11.92 18.57 0.88
CA LYS A 189 -10.77 18.03 1.60
C LYS A 189 -11.09 17.63 3.04
N PRO A 190 -10.31 16.71 3.66
CA PRO A 190 -10.49 16.34 5.07
C PRO A 190 -10.39 17.54 6.02
N GLN A 191 -9.38 18.36 5.80
CA GLN A 191 -9.14 19.61 6.53
C GLN A 191 -9.28 20.78 5.56
N ASN A 192 -9.87 21.87 6.03
CA ASN A 192 -10.08 23.11 5.27
C ASN A 192 -10.70 22.85 3.87
N PRO A 193 -11.91 22.26 3.81
CA PRO A 193 -12.61 22.11 2.54
C PRO A 193 -12.93 23.49 1.94
N LEU A 194 -12.95 23.57 0.61
CA LEU A 194 -13.19 24.82 -0.12
C LEU A 194 -14.69 25.11 -0.24
N CYS A 195 -15.38 25.32 0.90
CA CYS A 195 -16.83 25.45 0.95
C CYS A 195 -17.35 26.73 0.30
N GLU A 196 -16.60 27.84 0.35
CA GLU A 196 -17.00 29.13 -0.24
C GLU A 196 -17.15 29.08 -1.76
N THR A 197 -16.35 28.23 -2.44
CA THR A 197 -16.39 28.06 -3.89
C THR A 197 -17.00 26.73 -4.32
N CYS A 198 -17.69 26.06 -3.38
CA CYS A 198 -18.22 24.72 -3.61
C CYS A 198 -19.50 24.79 -4.48
N PRO A 199 -19.55 24.06 -5.62
CA PRO A 199 -20.74 24.03 -6.47
C PRO A 199 -21.96 23.38 -5.81
N PHE A 200 -21.78 22.81 -4.61
CA PHE A 200 -22.82 22.17 -3.81
C PHE A 200 -23.13 22.95 -2.53
N ALA A 201 -22.62 24.18 -2.34
CA ALA A 201 -22.74 24.93 -1.09
C ALA A 201 -24.20 25.05 -0.61
N ASP A 202 -25.09 25.44 -1.50
CA ASP A 202 -26.51 25.73 -1.19
C ASP A 202 -27.32 24.46 -0.82
N SER A 203 -26.81 23.27 -1.14
CA SER A 203 -27.51 22.00 -0.90
C SER A 203 -26.75 21.07 0.06
N CYS A 204 -25.62 21.53 0.60
CA CYS A 204 -24.77 20.71 1.46
C CYS A 204 -25.22 20.74 2.93
N VAL A 205 -25.78 19.65 3.42
CA VAL A 205 -26.25 19.51 4.81
C VAL A 205 -25.15 19.77 5.84
N ALA A 206 -23.92 19.31 5.57
CA ALA A 206 -22.82 19.54 6.52
C ALA A 206 -22.38 21.00 6.57
N LEU A 207 -22.52 21.77 5.51
CA LEU A 207 -22.24 23.21 5.51
C LEU A 207 -23.35 23.96 6.26
N GLU A 208 -24.59 23.72 5.90
CA GLU A 208 -25.78 24.29 6.55
C GLU A 208 -25.75 24.09 8.08
N LYS A 209 -25.43 22.87 8.53
CA LYS A 209 -25.45 22.47 9.95
C LYS A 209 -24.09 22.57 10.65
N SER A 210 -23.09 23.18 10.04
CA SER A 210 -21.71 23.31 10.57
C SER A 210 -21.04 21.99 10.96
N LEU A 211 -21.35 20.88 10.27
CA LEU A 211 -20.87 19.51 10.55
C LEU A 211 -19.63 19.11 9.73
N THR A 212 -19.02 20.00 8.98
CA THR A 212 -17.90 19.69 8.06
C THR A 212 -16.68 19.07 8.76
N LYS A 213 -16.45 19.42 10.05
CA LYS A 213 -15.35 18.87 10.87
C LYS A 213 -15.69 17.51 11.51
N GLU A 214 -16.98 17.23 11.71
CA GLU A 214 -17.46 16.01 12.35
C GLU A 214 -17.63 14.86 11.36
N LEU A 215 -17.95 15.17 10.09
CA LEU A 215 -18.23 14.20 9.06
C LEU A 215 -17.02 13.94 8.14
N PRO A 216 -16.76 12.66 7.79
CA PRO A 216 -17.50 11.47 8.15
C PRO A 216 -17.19 10.93 9.54
N VAL A 217 -18.18 10.29 10.19
CA VAL A 217 -18.00 9.61 11.48
C VAL A 217 -17.23 8.32 11.30
N LYS A 218 -16.35 8.01 12.28
CA LYS A 218 -15.60 6.74 12.35
C LYS A 218 -15.66 6.14 13.76
N GLU A 219 -15.86 4.85 13.86
CA GLU A 219 -15.68 4.13 15.11
C GLU A 219 -14.21 4.13 15.55
N LYS A 220 -13.97 4.08 16.87
CA LYS A 220 -12.61 4.09 17.44
C LYS A 220 -11.81 2.85 17.02
N LYS A 221 -10.52 3.03 16.80
CA LYS A 221 -9.61 2.01 16.26
C LYS A 221 -9.12 1.00 17.29
N ILE A 222 -8.65 -0.15 16.74
CA ILE A 222 -7.99 -1.29 17.36
C ILE A 222 -6.69 -0.87 18.10
N LYS A 223 -6.36 -1.53 19.20
CA LYS A 223 -5.10 -1.35 19.94
C LYS A 223 -3.91 -1.72 19.06
N VAL A 224 -2.90 -0.84 19.00
CA VAL A 224 -1.64 -1.09 18.30
C VAL A 224 -0.78 -2.03 19.14
N ARG A 225 -0.21 -3.07 18.51
CA ARG A 225 0.72 -4.01 19.13
C ARG A 225 2.16 -3.50 18.99
N ASN A 226 2.94 -3.51 20.05
CA ASN A 226 4.38 -3.28 20.01
C ASN A 226 5.14 -4.59 19.80
N ARG A 227 6.19 -4.56 18.96
CA ARG A 227 7.11 -5.68 18.71
C ARG A 227 8.53 -5.16 18.73
N TYR A 228 9.48 -5.98 19.19
CA TYR A 228 10.86 -5.58 19.40
C TYR A 228 11.77 -6.47 18.57
N PHE A 229 12.40 -5.88 17.55
CA PHE A 229 13.18 -6.57 16.54
C PHE A 229 14.66 -6.32 16.72
N ASN A 230 15.43 -7.40 16.92
CA ASN A 230 16.88 -7.38 17.01
C ASN A 230 17.43 -8.04 15.75
N PHE A 231 17.79 -7.25 14.73
CA PHE A 231 18.41 -7.76 13.51
C PHE A 231 19.90 -7.98 13.72
N LEU A 232 20.39 -9.16 13.37
CA LEU A 232 21.81 -9.53 13.46
C LEU A 232 22.46 -9.33 12.10
N VAL A 233 23.22 -8.26 11.96
CA VAL A 233 23.91 -7.87 10.73
C VAL A 233 25.30 -8.52 10.75
N ILE A 234 25.41 -9.68 10.12
CA ILE A 234 26.64 -10.47 10.12
C ILE A 234 27.62 -9.90 9.11
N LYS A 235 28.87 -9.73 9.54
CA LYS A 235 29.99 -9.31 8.70
C LYS A 235 31.15 -10.27 8.91
N THR A 236 31.46 -11.04 7.89
CA THR A 236 32.58 -11.99 7.87
C THR A 236 33.83 -11.36 7.29
N ASN A 237 35.01 -11.94 7.58
CA ASN A 237 36.29 -11.47 7.04
C ASN A 237 36.36 -11.57 5.51
N ASP A 238 35.65 -12.52 4.90
CA ASP A 238 35.52 -12.68 3.45
C ASP A 238 34.41 -11.82 2.82
N ASN A 239 33.99 -10.76 3.53
CA ASN A 239 33.01 -9.75 3.09
C ASN A 239 31.64 -10.33 2.71
N LYS A 240 31.17 -11.32 3.45
CA LYS A 240 29.84 -11.95 3.29
C LYS A 240 28.90 -11.63 4.43
N THR A 241 27.61 -11.83 4.17
CA THR A 241 26.53 -11.70 5.12
C THR A 241 25.47 -12.78 4.92
N VAL A 242 24.39 -12.69 5.71
CA VAL A 242 23.22 -13.58 5.60
C VAL A 242 21.97 -12.77 5.42
N LEU A 243 21.21 -13.07 4.38
CA LEU A 243 19.81 -12.71 4.28
C LEU A 243 18.97 -13.99 4.10
N SER A 244 17.81 -14.00 4.74
CA SER A 244 16.83 -15.07 4.59
C SER A 244 15.48 -14.51 4.18
N GLU A 245 14.81 -15.23 3.28
CA GLU A 245 13.45 -14.89 2.85
C GLU A 245 12.45 -15.18 3.97
N ARG A 246 11.53 -14.25 4.22
CA ARG A 246 10.41 -14.44 5.15
C ARG A 246 9.31 -15.27 4.47
N LYS A 247 9.33 -16.57 4.67
CA LYS A 247 8.35 -17.53 4.09
C LYS A 247 7.02 -17.60 4.83
N GLY A 248 7.00 -17.24 6.12
CA GLY A 248 5.80 -17.32 6.96
C GLY A 248 4.77 -16.23 6.67
N LYS A 249 3.49 -16.50 7.00
CA LYS A 249 2.41 -15.50 6.96
C LYS A 249 2.73 -14.33 7.89
N GLY A 250 2.39 -13.11 7.48
CA GLY A 250 2.58 -11.91 8.29
C GLY A 250 3.17 -10.73 7.50
N ILE A 251 3.73 -9.75 8.24
CA ILE A 251 4.39 -8.61 7.59
C ILE A 251 5.62 -9.08 6.81
N TRP A 252 5.85 -8.43 5.65
CA TRP A 252 7.06 -8.59 4.83
C TRP A 252 7.29 -10.01 4.26
N GLN A 253 6.25 -10.83 4.17
CA GLN A 253 6.33 -12.14 3.50
C GLN A 253 6.90 -11.99 2.08
N GLY A 254 7.83 -12.86 1.69
CA GLY A 254 8.53 -12.83 0.41
C GLY A 254 9.68 -11.83 0.34
N LEU A 255 9.89 -11.01 1.39
CA LEU A 255 11.04 -10.12 1.47
C LEU A 255 12.19 -10.76 2.24
N TYR A 256 13.40 -10.33 1.93
CA TYR A 256 14.61 -10.76 2.61
C TYR A 256 14.91 -9.90 3.83
N GLN A 257 15.49 -10.51 4.84
CA GLN A 257 15.91 -9.84 6.07
C GLN A 257 17.17 -10.48 6.64
N PHE A 258 17.87 -9.74 7.49
CA PHE A 258 18.89 -10.29 8.38
C PHE A 258 18.27 -11.28 9.37
N PRO A 259 19.06 -12.22 9.96
CA PRO A 259 18.60 -13.01 11.08
C PRO A 259 17.99 -12.12 12.16
N LEU A 260 16.86 -12.55 12.71
CA LEU A 260 16.04 -11.76 13.62
C LEU A 260 15.80 -12.52 14.91
N ILE A 261 16.08 -11.85 16.04
CA ILE A 261 15.65 -12.25 17.38
C ILE A 261 14.56 -11.27 17.81
N GLU A 262 13.36 -11.79 18.09
CA GLU A 262 12.24 -10.99 18.57
C GLU A 262 12.14 -11.08 20.08
N SER A 263 12.13 -9.95 20.78
CA SER A 263 12.06 -9.87 22.23
C SER A 263 10.74 -9.23 22.71
N ASN A 264 10.49 -9.26 24.02
CA ASN A 264 9.30 -8.65 24.63
C ASN A 264 9.48 -7.16 24.99
N LYS A 265 10.72 -6.69 24.97
CA LYS A 265 11.15 -5.32 25.29
C LYS A 265 12.40 -4.97 24.51
N ILE A 266 12.83 -3.72 24.56
CA ILE A 266 14.18 -3.32 24.13
C ILE A 266 15.19 -4.03 25.03
N ILE A 267 16.18 -4.67 24.44
CA ILE A 267 17.21 -5.42 25.16
C ILE A 267 18.60 -4.79 24.96
N ASN A 268 19.46 -4.95 25.94
CA ASN A 268 20.86 -4.55 25.86
C ASN A 268 21.73 -5.69 25.29
N LYS A 269 23.03 -5.41 25.10
CA LYS A 269 23.98 -6.37 24.55
C LYS A 269 24.06 -7.66 25.38
N ASN A 270 24.09 -7.57 26.70
CA ASN A 270 24.22 -8.73 27.57
C ASN A 270 22.99 -9.63 27.51
N GLU A 271 21.80 -9.02 27.49
CA GLU A 271 20.53 -9.75 27.31
C GLU A 271 20.48 -10.45 25.96
N LEU A 272 20.96 -9.80 24.89
CA LEU A 272 21.00 -10.40 23.55
C LEU A 272 21.93 -11.60 23.48
N ILE A 273 23.18 -11.47 23.94
CA ILE A 273 24.18 -12.56 23.85
C ILE A 273 23.85 -13.73 24.77
N SER A 274 23.06 -13.52 25.80
CA SER A 274 22.56 -14.57 26.72
C SER A 274 21.30 -15.25 26.23
N SER A 275 20.69 -14.79 25.12
CA SER A 275 19.51 -15.44 24.58
C SER A 275 19.86 -16.78 23.92
N GLU A 276 18.99 -17.76 24.05
CA GLU A 276 19.16 -19.08 23.48
C GLU A 276 19.34 -19.01 21.95
N GLU A 277 18.54 -18.16 21.29
CA GLU A 277 18.61 -17.96 19.85
C GLU A 277 19.97 -17.41 19.41
N PHE A 278 20.56 -16.49 20.17
CA PHE A 278 21.88 -15.94 19.85
C PHE A 278 22.98 -17.00 20.07
N ILE A 279 22.96 -17.73 21.18
CA ILE A 279 23.93 -18.80 21.49
C ILE A 279 23.90 -19.89 20.42
N ASN A 280 22.70 -20.28 19.97
CA ASN A 280 22.53 -21.28 18.89
C ASN A 280 23.06 -20.80 17.54
N LEU A 281 23.00 -19.49 17.26
CA LEU A 281 23.53 -18.92 16.01
C LEU A 281 25.06 -18.72 16.08
N PHE A 282 25.58 -18.35 17.24
CA PHE A 282 27.00 -18.00 17.44
C PHE A 282 27.61 -18.77 18.61
N PRO A 283 27.93 -20.06 18.43
CA PRO A 283 28.58 -20.87 19.49
C PRO A 283 30.03 -20.49 19.72
N TYR A 284 30.57 -19.55 18.93
CA TYR A 284 31.93 -19.07 19.01
C TYR A 284 31.99 -17.61 19.45
N GLN A 285 33.18 -17.20 19.90
CA GLN A 285 33.42 -15.81 20.30
C GLN A 285 33.23 -14.87 19.08
N THR A 286 32.37 -13.86 19.25
CA THR A 286 32.06 -12.86 18.24
C THR A 286 32.16 -11.45 18.82
N THR A 287 32.55 -10.49 17.99
CA THR A 287 32.46 -9.07 18.37
C THR A 287 31.08 -8.54 17.99
N ILE A 288 30.39 -7.91 18.95
CA ILE A 288 29.04 -7.38 18.73
C ILE A 288 28.96 -5.93 19.18
N SER A 289 28.31 -5.11 18.34
CA SER A 289 28.07 -3.70 18.64
C SER A 289 26.67 -3.28 18.12
N LEU A 290 26.03 -2.35 18.85
CA LEU A 290 24.76 -1.77 18.42
C LEU A 290 25.04 -0.64 17.45
N PHE A 291 24.45 -0.73 16.24
CA PHE A 291 24.62 0.29 15.18
C PHE A 291 23.82 1.55 15.46
N ASN A 292 22.55 1.43 15.79
CA ASN A 292 21.65 2.57 15.98
C ASN A 292 21.63 3.02 17.46
N LYS A 293 22.36 4.09 17.75
CA LYS A 293 22.36 4.72 19.09
C LYS A 293 21.00 5.27 19.51
N LYS A 294 20.17 5.68 18.53
CA LYS A 294 18.80 6.14 18.76
C LYS A 294 17.83 5.04 18.39
N GLU A 295 16.72 4.96 19.10
CA GLU A 295 15.65 4.02 18.84
C GLU A 295 15.03 4.24 17.45
N ILE A 296 14.84 3.16 16.70
CA ILE A 296 14.16 3.16 15.42
C ILE A 296 12.77 2.56 15.63
N ILE A 297 11.74 3.38 15.47
CA ILE A 297 10.34 2.92 15.56
C ILE A 297 9.72 2.94 14.17
N HIS A 298 9.51 1.77 13.59
CA HIS A 298 8.81 1.63 12.32
C HIS A 298 7.31 1.38 12.57
N LYS A 299 6.47 2.39 12.24
CA LYS A 299 5.03 2.37 12.51
C LYS A 299 4.28 1.77 11.34
N LEU A 300 3.59 0.66 11.60
CA LEU A 300 2.62 0.04 10.71
C LEU A 300 1.19 0.31 11.23
N SER A 301 0.16 0.04 10.44
CA SER A 301 -1.23 0.39 10.76
C SER A 301 -1.73 -0.21 12.09
N HIS A 302 -1.24 -1.40 12.46
CA HIS A 302 -1.72 -2.18 13.62
C HIS A 302 -0.58 -2.66 14.53
N GLN A 303 0.67 -2.27 14.23
CA GLN A 303 1.82 -2.60 15.07
C GLN A 303 2.95 -1.59 14.91
N HIS A 304 3.70 -1.37 15.99
CA HIS A 304 4.92 -0.60 16.00
C HIS A 304 6.10 -1.55 16.20
N LEU A 305 7.14 -1.41 15.36
CA LEU A 305 8.35 -2.23 15.41
C LEU A 305 9.46 -1.38 15.98
N TYR A 306 9.86 -1.69 17.21
CA TYR A 306 11.03 -1.12 17.89
C TYR A 306 12.25 -1.91 17.44
N THR A 307 13.18 -1.27 16.75
CA THR A 307 14.20 -1.99 15.99
C THR A 307 15.60 -1.62 16.41
N GLN A 308 16.41 -2.64 16.64
CA GLN A 308 17.84 -2.58 16.88
C GLN A 308 18.58 -3.38 15.79
N PHE A 309 19.67 -2.78 15.27
CA PHE A 309 20.59 -3.45 14.34
C PHE A 309 21.91 -3.72 15.05
N TRP A 310 22.22 -4.98 15.23
CA TRP A 310 23.42 -5.46 15.90
C TRP A 310 24.43 -5.92 14.87
N ILE A 311 25.57 -5.23 14.76
CA ILE A 311 26.67 -5.65 13.92
C ILE A 311 27.41 -6.78 14.60
N VAL A 312 27.47 -7.94 13.95
CA VAL A 312 28.13 -9.15 14.43
C VAL A 312 29.32 -9.44 13.54
N GLU A 313 30.53 -9.16 14.02
CA GLU A 313 31.77 -9.46 13.31
C GLU A 313 32.29 -10.83 13.73
N THR A 314 32.53 -11.68 12.74
CA THR A 314 33.01 -13.05 12.95
C THR A 314 33.97 -13.48 11.83
N LYS A 315 34.91 -14.36 12.14
CA LYS A 315 35.85 -14.89 11.14
C LYS A 315 35.16 -15.71 10.09
N ASN A 316 34.31 -16.64 10.52
CA ASN A 316 33.56 -17.54 9.66
C ASN A 316 32.13 -17.69 10.17
N PHE A 317 31.18 -17.78 9.25
CA PHE A 317 29.80 -18.11 9.57
C PHE A 317 29.27 -19.04 8.48
N SER A 318 29.02 -20.28 8.82
CA SER A 318 28.66 -21.34 7.86
C SER A 318 27.39 -21.10 7.04
N LYS A 319 26.52 -20.20 7.50
CA LYS A 319 25.26 -19.87 6.83
C LYS A 319 25.36 -18.62 5.95
N THR A 320 26.55 -18.04 5.74
CA THR A 320 26.70 -16.90 4.81
C THR A 320 26.33 -17.31 3.40
N ASN A 321 25.52 -16.52 2.75
CA ASN A 321 24.99 -16.82 1.44
C ASN A 321 25.05 -15.66 0.44
N ILE A 322 25.50 -14.47 0.86
CA ILE A 322 25.44 -13.26 0.05
C ILE A 322 26.72 -12.45 0.27
N ASN A 323 27.31 -11.98 -0.84
CA ASN A 323 28.35 -10.96 -0.79
C ASN A 323 27.73 -9.60 -0.49
N TRP A 324 28.39 -8.79 0.33
CA TRP A 324 27.93 -7.43 0.64
C TRP A 324 27.71 -6.55 -0.61
N SER A 325 28.49 -6.78 -1.69
CA SER A 325 28.32 -6.09 -2.98
C SER A 325 27.03 -6.46 -3.72
N GLU A 326 26.37 -7.53 -3.32
CA GLU A 326 25.16 -8.03 -3.98
C GLU A 326 23.88 -7.78 -3.18
N ILE A 327 24.01 -7.26 -1.94
CA ILE A 327 22.90 -7.13 -1.00
C ILE A 327 21.75 -6.28 -1.55
N GLU A 328 22.06 -5.30 -2.39
CA GLU A 328 21.08 -4.42 -3.00
C GLU A 328 20.19 -5.10 -4.04
N LYS A 329 20.57 -6.28 -4.54
CA LYS A 329 19.74 -7.05 -5.48
C LYS A 329 18.49 -7.64 -4.81
N PHE A 330 18.52 -7.84 -3.50
CA PHE A 330 17.44 -8.49 -2.76
C PHE A 330 16.32 -7.50 -2.39
N PRO A 331 15.03 -7.90 -2.52
CA PRO A 331 13.92 -7.11 -2.02
C PRO A 331 13.87 -7.19 -0.50
N VAL A 332 14.04 -6.05 0.16
CA VAL A 332 14.02 -5.94 1.64
C VAL A 332 12.93 -4.98 2.10
N PRO A 333 12.45 -5.08 3.35
CA PRO A 333 11.58 -4.04 3.93
C PRO A 333 12.27 -2.67 3.92
N VAL A 334 11.48 -1.60 3.76
CA VAL A 334 12.01 -0.22 3.76
C VAL A 334 12.85 0.09 5.01
N LEU A 335 12.51 -0.50 6.15
CA LEU A 335 13.28 -0.39 7.39
C LEU A 335 14.73 -0.90 7.22
N ILE A 336 14.90 -2.04 6.56
CA ILE A 336 16.22 -2.61 6.27
C ILE A 336 16.90 -1.84 5.13
N ALA A 337 16.15 -1.39 4.11
CA ALA A 337 16.70 -0.59 3.03
C ALA A 337 17.33 0.71 3.56
N ASN A 338 16.64 1.43 4.44
CA ASN A 338 17.16 2.66 5.07
C ASN A 338 18.39 2.38 5.95
N PHE A 339 18.41 1.23 6.64
CA PHE A 339 19.60 0.80 7.38
C PHE A 339 20.77 0.58 6.42
N LEU A 340 20.57 -0.17 5.33
CA LEU A 340 21.61 -0.48 4.34
C LEU A 340 22.18 0.79 3.71
N GLU A 341 21.34 1.73 3.31
CA GLU A 341 21.75 3.03 2.78
C GLU A 341 22.72 3.74 3.75
N THR A 342 22.35 3.80 5.04
CA THR A 342 23.17 4.44 6.05
C THR A 342 24.44 3.65 6.39
N PHE A 343 24.36 2.32 6.36
CA PHE A 343 25.46 1.43 6.73
C PHE A 343 26.54 1.37 5.65
N LEU A 344 26.14 1.33 4.36
CA LEU A 344 27.06 1.26 3.23
C LEU A 344 27.74 2.60 2.92
N THR A 345 27.10 3.74 3.22
CA THR A 345 27.70 5.08 3.02
C THR A 345 28.71 5.45 4.12
N LYS A 346 28.76 4.72 5.24
CA LYS A 346 29.72 4.95 6.32
C LYS A 346 31.01 4.12 6.17
N LYS A 347 31.13 3.37 5.08
CA LYS A 347 32.38 2.71 4.68
C LYS A 347 33.20 3.66 3.81
#